data_b34697f402a4688a6f1851f764353d6c
#
_entry.id   b34697f402a4688a6f1851f764353d6c
#
_cell.length_a   1.000
_cell.length_b   1.000
_cell.length_c   1.000
_cell.angle_alpha   90.00
_cell.angle_beta   90.00
_cell.angle_gamma   90.00
#
_symmetry.space_group_name_H-M   'P 1'
#
loop_
_entity.id
_entity.type
_entity.pdbx_description
1 polymer ?
#
loop_
_entity_poly.entity_id
_entity_poly.type
_entity_poly.pdbx_seq_one_letter_code
_entity_poly.pdbx_strand_id
1 'polypeptide(L)'
;MPKILDYQLPTEQMFFTTKQLNELGVSFYGIKKLVKAGTLIKLNSSVYENATYKGEESDFFYVTAYAPDGVVCQMSAARYYGLTTYWPDAVDVAIERRKKLSTVPDFPKFNVVYYSKKRYELGIETITEGKNTFRIYDMEKTVADILFYRNKVGIEETKEVLVNYLARKERNLNKLHRYAKELRCEKILSTYLEVLL
;
A
#
# COMPACT_ATOMS: atom_id res chain seq x y z
N MET A 1 28.57 -14.57 33.34
CA MET A 1 28.33 -13.81 32.09
C MET A 1 26.96 -14.26 31.54
N PRO A 2 25.99 -13.38 31.35
CA PRO A 2 24.73 -13.80 30.73
C PRO A 2 25.01 -14.22 29.28
N LYS A 3 24.59 -15.41 28.90
CA LYS A 3 24.64 -15.92 27.52
C LYS A 3 24.08 -14.82 26.60
N ILE A 4 24.86 -14.38 25.63
CA ILE A 4 24.40 -13.61 24.49
C ILE A 4 23.45 -14.57 23.76
N LEU A 5 22.14 -14.44 23.98
CA LEU A 5 21.15 -15.10 23.16
C LEU A 5 21.27 -14.45 21.78
N ASP A 6 21.88 -15.20 20.87
CA ASP A 6 22.01 -14.84 19.47
C ASP A 6 20.61 -15.04 18.84
N TYR A 7 19.77 -14.00 18.90
CA TYR A 7 18.46 -14.02 18.27
C TYR A 7 18.65 -13.96 16.76
N GLN A 8 18.48 -15.07 16.08
CA GLN A 8 18.44 -15.09 14.62
C GLN A 8 17.05 -14.72 14.14
N LEU A 9 16.90 -13.52 13.58
CA LEU A 9 15.66 -13.07 12.98
C LEU A 9 15.53 -13.65 11.56
N PRO A 10 14.31 -14.02 11.13
CA PRO A 10 14.04 -14.41 9.74
C PRO A 10 14.45 -13.28 8.78
N THR A 11 15.34 -13.56 7.83
CA THR A 11 15.87 -12.58 6.89
C THR A 11 14.89 -12.27 5.74
N GLU A 12 13.85 -13.05 5.56
CA GLU A 12 12.80 -12.89 4.55
C GLU A 12 11.61 -12.04 5.03
N GLN A 13 11.64 -11.54 6.27
CA GLN A 13 10.62 -10.65 6.83
C GLN A 13 11.22 -9.28 7.13
N MET A 14 10.65 -8.24 6.52
CA MET A 14 11.15 -6.88 6.62
C MET A 14 10.72 -6.19 7.94
N PHE A 15 9.49 -6.42 8.38
CA PHE A 15 8.97 -5.76 9.58
C PHE A 15 8.47 -6.76 10.61
N PHE A 16 8.70 -6.44 11.87
CA PHE A 16 8.21 -7.18 13.03
C PHE A 16 7.41 -6.28 13.95
N THR A 17 6.27 -6.75 14.39
CA THR A 17 5.59 -6.17 15.55
C THR A 17 6.23 -6.69 16.84
N THR A 18 6.06 -5.95 17.95
CA THR A 18 6.47 -6.43 19.29
C THR A 18 5.90 -7.82 19.59
N LYS A 19 4.65 -8.08 19.16
CA LYS A 19 3.99 -9.37 19.35
C LYS A 19 4.74 -10.49 18.60
N GLN A 20 5.03 -10.30 17.32
CA GLN A 20 5.78 -11.28 16.51
C GLN A 20 7.17 -11.54 17.06
N LEU A 21 7.88 -10.50 17.52
CA LEU A 21 9.18 -10.68 18.17
C LEU A 21 9.08 -11.52 19.45
N ASN A 22 8.04 -11.30 20.26
CA ASN A 22 7.79 -12.12 21.46
C ASN A 22 7.46 -13.57 21.10
N GLU A 23 6.69 -13.82 20.04
CA GLU A 23 6.39 -15.16 19.51
C GLU A 23 7.65 -15.89 19.02
N LEU A 24 8.65 -15.14 18.53
CA LEU A 24 10.00 -15.66 18.19
C LEU A 24 10.90 -15.83 19.43
N GLY A 25 10.38 -15.63 20.64
CA GLY A 25 11.12 -15.77 21.89
C GLY A 25 12.01 -14.56 22.25
N VAL A 26 11.89 -13.44 21.52
CA VAL A 26 12.64 -12.22 21.81
C VAL A 26 11.93 -11.43 22.90
N SER A 27 12.49 -11.43 24.12
CA SER A 27 11.93 -10.65 25.23
C SER A 27 12.04 -9.14 24.99
N PHE A 28 11.32 -8.33 25.78
CA PHE A 28 11.41 -6.87 25.70
C PHE A 28 12.86 -6.35 25.88
N TYR A 29 13.63 -6.99 26.77
CA TYR A 29 15.07 -6.68 26.94
C TYR A 29 15.88 -7.08 25.71
N GLY A 30 15.55 -8.23 25.08
CA GLY A 30 16.15 -8.68 23.82
C GLY A 30 15.91 -7.68 22.69
N ILE A 31 14.67 -7.19 22.55
CA ILE A 31 14.33 -6.16 21.55
C ILE A 31 15.18 -4.90 21.74
N LYS A 32 15.34 -4.40 22.98
CA LYS A 32 16.20 -3.25 23.27
C LYS A 32 17.66 -3.51 22.88
N LYS A 33 18.18 -4.73 23.10
CA LYS A 33 19.53 -5.11 22.68
C LYS A 33 19.68 -5.13 21.16
N LEU A 34 18.71 -5.71 20.45
CA LEU A 34 18.73 -5.75 18.98
C LEU A 34 18.66 -4.35 18.38
N VAL A 35 17.85 -3.45 18.96
CA VAL A 35 17.80 -2.04 18.53
C VAL A 35 19.14 -1.35 18.81
N LYS A 36 19.76 -1.56 19.98
CA LYS A 36 21.07 -0.98 20.29
C LYS A 36 22.18 -1.53 19.38
N ALA A 37 22.07 -2.78 18.96
CA ALA A 37 23.01 -3.41 18.03
C ALA A 37 22.77 -3.03 16.55
N GLY A 38 21.71 -2.29 16.25
CA GLY A 38 21.34 -1.94 14.87
C GLY A 38 20.73 -3.07 14.06
N THR A 39 20.45 -4.22 14.67
CA THR A 39 19.77 -5.37 14.00
C THR A 39 18.29 -5.08 13.78
N LEU A 40 17.68 -4.31 14.68
CA LEU A 40 16.33 -3.78 14.55
C LEU A 40 16.36 -2.26 14.57
N ILE A 41 15.60 -1.63 13.67
CA ILE A 41 15.36 -0.20 13.63
C ILE A 41 13.93 0.05 14.12
N LYS A 42 13.76 0.83 15.17
CA LYS A 42 12.43 1.14 15.71
C LYS A 42 11.73 2.16 14.82
N LEU A 43 10.61 1.79 14.21
CA LEU A 43 9.81 2.68 13.35
C LEU A 43 8.74 3.47 14.12
N ASN A 44 8.05 2.79 15.05
CA ASN A 44 7.03 3.40 15.90
C ASN A 44 6.94 2.68 17.26
N SER A 45 5.84 2.86 17.99
CA SER A 45 5.68 2.27 19.33
C SER A 45 5.71 0.73 19.35
N SER A 46 5.33 0.07 18.25
CA SER A 46 5.10 -1.38 18.21
C SER A 46 5.72 -2.10 17.02
N VAL A 47 6.31 -1.39 16.06
CA VAL A 47 6.87 -1.96 14.82
C VAL A 47 8.35 -1.65 14.70
N TYR A 48 9.09 -2.65 14.26
CA TYR A 48 10.53 -2.61 14.06
C TYR A 48 10.86 -3.11 12.65
N GLU A 49 11.78 -2.45 12.00
CA GLU A 49 12.37 -2.87 10.74
C GLU A 49 13.56 -3.78 11.00
N ASN A 50 13.68 -4.82 10.21
CA ASN A 50 14.74 -5.81 10.25
C ASN A 50 15.91 -5.38 9.36
N ALA A 51 16.96 -4.84 9.94
CA ALA A 51 18.16 -4.42 9.20
C ALA A 51 18.91 -5.60 8.54
N THR A 52 18.55 -6.85 8.86
CA THR A 52 19.12 -8.06 8.23
C THR A 52 18.25 -8.64 7.12
N TYR A 53 17.19 -7.92 6.72
CA TYR A 53 16.31 -8.31 5.62
C TYR A 53 17.08 -8.47 4.31
N LYS A 54 16.78 -9.53 3.55
CA LYS A 54 17.44 -9.89 2.29
C LYS A 54 16.46 -10.09 1.12
N GLY A 55 15.20 -9.79 1.32
CA GLY A 55 14.20 -9.86 0.24
C GLY A 55 14.21 -8.61 -0.64
N GLU A 56 13.32 -8.59 -1.62
CA GLU A 56 13.07 -7.41 -2.43
C GLU A 56 12.42 -6.31 -1.57
N GLU A 57 12.95 -5.10 -1.64
CA GLU A 57 12.41 -3.96 -0.93
C GLU A 57 11.23 -3.37 -1.70
N SER A 58 10.17 -3.02 -0.99
CA SER A 58 9.02 -2.31 -1.55
C SER A 58 8.55 -1.24 -0.57
N ASP A 59 8.39 -0.03 -1.08
CA ASP A 59 7.82 1.09 -0.32
C ASP A 59 6.41 0.77 0.22
N PHE A 60 5.69 -0.15 -0.42
CA PHE A 60 4.35 -0.56 -0.02
C PHE A 60 4.33 -1.36 1.29
N PHE A 61 5.42 -2.04 1.65
CA PHE A 61 5.52 -2.73 2.93
C PHE A 61 5.49 -1.75 4.12
N TYR A 62 6.02 -0.52 3.93
CA TYR A 62 5.96 0.53 4.95
C TYR A 62 4.51 0.95 5.24
N VAL A 63 3.59 0.80 4.27
CA VAL A 63 2.17 1.07 4.51
C VAL A 63 1.64 0.16 5.63
N THR A 64 1.96 -1.14 5.61
CA THR A 64 1.55 -2.06 6.68
C THR A 64 2.20 -1.71 8.02
N ALA A 65 3.44 -1.24 8.03
CA ALA A 65 4.19 -0.91 9.25
C ALA A 65 3.64 0.35 9.95
N TYR A 66 3.24 1.38 9.18
CA TYR A 66 2.79 2.67 9.72
C TYR A 66 1.27 2.83 9.72
N ALA A 67 0.60 2.20 8.78
CA ALA A 67 -0.84 2.25 8.58
C ALA A 67 -1.40 0.83 8.38
N PRO A 68 -1.55 0.02 9.43
CA PRO A 68 -2.01 -1.38 9.29
C PRO A 68 -3.35 -1.53 8.56
N ASP A 69 -4.21 -0.50 8.64
CA ASP A 69 -5.46 -0.41 7.89
C ASP A 69 -5.31 0.38 6.58
N GLY A 70 -4.10 0.83 6.24
CA GLY A 70 -3.83 1.58 5.00
C GLY A 70 -4.00 0.69 3.77
N VAL A 71 -4.43 1.31 2.67
CA VAL A 71 -4.58 0.64 1.37
C VAL A 71 -3.87 1.47 0.32
N VAL A 72 -2.90 0.91 -0.38
CA VAL A 72 -2.22 1.55 -1.52
C VAL A 72 -3.26 1.89 -2.57
N CYS A 73 -3.26 3.14 -3.06
CA CYS A 73 -4.33 3.65 -3.92
C CYS A 73 -3.81 4.55 -5.04
N GLN A 74 -4.72 5.07 -5.84
CA GLN A 74 -4.49 6.07 -6.90
C GLN A 74 -3.27 5.75 -7.77
N MET A 75 -2.33 6.71 -7.95
CA MET A 75 -1.21 6.55 -8.87
C MET A 75 -0.19 5.52 -8.39
N SER A 76 -0.02 5.33 -7.09
CA SER A 76 0.82 4.25 -6.55
C SER A 76 0.27 2.86 -6.89
N ALA A 77 -1.05 2.66 -6.80
CA ALA A 77 -1.69 1.42 -7.22
C ALA A 77 -1.67 1.26 -8.76
N ALA A 78 -1.91 2.34 -9.52
CA ALA A 78 -1.77 2.30 -10.98
C ALA A 78 -0.35 1.92 -11.43
N ARG A 79 0.66 2.41 -10.74
CA ARG A 79 2.06 2.05 -10.97
C ARG A 79 2.32 0.57 -10.70
N TYR A 80 1.82 0.05 -9.57
CA TYR A 80 1.94 -1.38 -9.23
C TYR A 80 1.39 -2.28 -10.33
N TYR A 81 0.23 -1.94 -10.88
CA TYR A 81 -0.39 -2.69 -12.00
C TYR A 81 0.23 -2.37 -13.38
N GLY A 82 1.23 -1.49 -13.45
CA GLY A 82 1.83 -1.08 -14.71
C GLY A 82 0.85 -0.36 -15.64
N LEU A 83 -0.08 0.41 -15.07
CA LEU A 83 -1.06 1.21 -15.82
C LEU A 83 -0.55 2.62 -16.13
N THR A 84 0.58 3.02 -15.58
CA THR A 84 1.20 4.32 -15.80
C THR A 84 2.73 4.21 -15.76
N THR A 85 3.39 5.10 -16.49
CA THR A 85 4.83 5.31 -16.41
C THR A 85 5.20 6.35 -15.36
N TYR A 86 4.24 7.11 -14.87
CA TYR A 86 4.43 8.11 -13.83
C TYR A 86 4.95 7.47 -12.53
N TRP A 87 5.95 8.11 -11.92
CA TRP A 87 6.54 7.69 -10.65
C TRP A 87 6.13 8.69 -9.55
N PRO A 88 5.22 8.33 -8.65
CA PRO A 88 4.82 9.22 -7.55
C PRO A 88 5.99 9.49 -6.60
N ASP A 89 6.14 10.75 -6.14
CA ASP A 89 7.12 11.15 -5.12
C ASP A 89 6.79 10.64 -3.71
N ALA A 90 5.59 10.10 -3.53
CA ALA A 90 5.08 9.58 -2.28
C ALA A 90 4.15 8.40 -2.54
N VAL A 91 4.04 7.48 -1.59
CA VAL A 91 3.06 6.38 -1.67
C VAL A 91 1.67 6.91 -1.35
N ASP A 92 0.74 6.77 -2.30
CA ASP A 92 -0.67 7.11 -2.09
C ASP A 92 -1.33 6.06 -1.19
N VAL A 93 -1.77 6.48 -0.01
CA VAL A 93 -2.35 5.59 1.01
C VAL A 93 -3.76 6.04 1.38
N ALA A 94 -4.75 5.19 1.09
CA ALA A 94 -6.13 5.42 1.51
C ALA A 94 -6.35 4.95 2.95
N ILE A 95 -6.99 5.82 3.74
CA ILE A 95 -7.41 5.55 5.12
C ILE A 95 -8.91 5.83 5.22
N GLU A 96 -9.63 5.04 6.01
CA GLU A 96 -11.03 5.36 6.33
C GLU A 96 -11.10 6.69 7.10
N ARG A 97 -12.00 7.60 6.69
CA ARG A 97 -12.10 8.98 7.21
C ARG A 97 -12.20 9.09 8.74
N ARG A 98 -12.73 8.07 9.41
CA ARG A 98 -12.85 8.04 10.88
C ARG A 98 -11.58 7.62 11.60
N LYS A 99 -10.60 7.07 10.87
CA LYS A 99 -9.32 6.64 11.42
C LYS A 99 -8.28 7.74 11.24
N LYS A 100 -7.30 7.77 12.16
CA LYS A 100 -6.17 8.69 12.08
C LYS A 100 -4.88 7.88 12.10
N LEU A 101 -3.91 8.30 11.32
CA LEU A 101 -2.54 7.83 11.46
C LEU A 101 -1.89 8.56 12.64
N SER A 102 -1.27 7.80 13.52
CA SER A 102 -0.54 8.35 14.66
C SER A 102 0.86 8.84 14.26
N THR A 103 1.46 8.16 13.28
CA THR A 103 2.79 8.46 12.75
C THR A 103 2.82 8.15 11.26
N VAL A 104 3.61 8.91 10.53
CA VAL A 104 3.96 8.65 9.13
C VAL A 104 5.47 8.51 9.04
N PRO A 105 6.02 7.73 8.08
CA PRO A 105 7.46 7.65 7.90
C PRO A 105 8.03 8.94 7.32
N ASP A 106 9.29 9.21 7.60
CA ASP A 106 10.05 10.25 6.91
C ASP A 106 10.36 9.81 5.47
N PHE A 107 10.60 8.51 5.29
CA PHE A 107 10.78 7.83 4.01
C PHE A 107 10.31 6.37 4.10
N PRO A 108 9.59 5.84 3.04
CA PRO A 108 9.03 6.61 1.93
C PRO A 108 7.93 7.58 2.40
N LYS A 109 7.78 8.72 1.74
CA LYS A 109 6.72 9.68 2.07
C LYS A 109 5.35 9.08 1.75
N PHE A 110 4.35 9.43 2.56
CA PHE A 110 2.95 9.04 2.33
C PHE A 110 2.11 10.25 1.92
N ASN A 111 1.37 10.08 0.83
CA ASN A 111 0.26 10.95 0.47
C ASN A 111 -1.04 10.32 0.99
N VAL A 112 -1.53 10.79 2.13
CA VAL A 112 -2.68 10.18 2.80
C VAL A 112 -3.99 10.72 2.26
N VAL A 113 -4.84 9.81 1.78
CA VAL A 113 -6.16 10.12 1.22
C VAL A 113 -7.25 9.51 2.13
N TYR A 114 -8.18 10.35 2.58
CA TYR A 114 -9.27 9.91 3.45
C TYR A 114 -10.53 9.57 2.66
N TYR A 115 -10.93 8.31 2.69
CA TYR A 115 -12.11 7.81 2.00
C TYR A 115 -13.29 7.62 2.96
N SER A 116 -14.51 7.84 2.45
CA SER A 116 -15.72 7.39 3.16
C SER A 116 -15.69 5.86 3.30
N LYS A 117 -16.37 5.32 4.32
CA LYS A 117 -16.40 3.87 4.58
C LYS A 117 -16.73 3.08 3.31
N LYS A 118 -17.81 3.45 2.59
CA LYS A 118 -18.22 2.79 1.35
C LYS A 118 -17.10 2.77 0.29
N ARG A 119 -16.42 3.90 0.07
CA ARG A 119 -15.33 3.98 -0.91
C ARG A 119 -14.10 3.20 -0.45
N TYR A 120 -13.82 3.22 0.85
CA TYR A 120 -12.66 2.57 1.42
C TYR A 120 -12.76 1.04 1.34
N GLU A 121 -13.92 0.46 1.65
CA GLU A 121 -14.09 -1.00 1.72
C GLU A 121 -14.15 -1.69 0.34
N LEU A 122 -14.37 -0.93 -0.72
CA LEU A 122 -14.58 -1.46 -2.07
C LEU A 122 -13.24 -1.82 -2.74
N GLY A 123 -13.11 -3.07 -3.19
CA GLY A 123 -12.01 -3.51 -4.06
C GLY A 123 -10.66 -3.64 -3.38
N ILE A 124 -10.61 -3.97 -2.08
CA ILE A 124 -9.35 -4.18 -1.37
C ILE A 124 -8.84 -5.58 -1.63
N GLU A 125 -7.58 -5.68 -2.01
CA GLU A 125 -6.81 -6.91 -2.13
C GLU A 125 -5.63 -6.89 -1.15
N THR A 126 -5.16 -8.08 -0.76
CA THR A 126 -3.93 -8.25 0.01
C THR A 126 -2.90 -8.93 -0.86
N ILE A 127 -1.79 -8.25 -1.06
CA ILE A 127 -0.63 -8.81 -1.77
C ILE A 127 0.33 -9.38 -0.74
N THR A 128 0.88 -10.54 -1.05
CA THR A 128 1.89 -11.22 -0.23
C THR A 128 3.12 -11.47 -1.06
N GLU A 129 4.25 -10.95 -0.63
CA GLU A 129 5.55 -11.12 -1.26
C GLU A 129 6.53 -11.65 -0.20
N GLY A 130 6.85 -12.94 -0.31
CA GLY A 130 7.57 -13.66 0.75
C GLY A 130 6.75 -13.70 2.05
N LYS A 131 7.31 -13.12 3.13
CA LYS A 131 6.63 -12.96 4.44
C LYS A 131 6.06 -11.54 4.65
N ASN A 132 6.18 -10.67 3.68
CA ASN A 132 5.68 -9.30 3.77
C ASN A 132 4.34 -9.19 3.04
N THR A 133 3.47 -8.34 3.58
CA THR A 133 2.14 -8.12 3.01
C THR A 133 1.81 -6.64 2.99
N PHE A 134 1.02 -6.23 2.01
CA PHE A 134 0.38 -4.91 1.99
C PHE A 134 -1.00 -5.02 1.36
N ARG A 135 -1.84 -4.02 1.62
CA ARG A 135 -3.18 -3.92 1.04
C ARG A 135 -3.15 -2.90 -0.08
N ILE A 136 -3.84 -3.22 -1.17
CA ILE A 136 -3.94 -2.39 -2.36
C ILE A 136 -5.36 -2.45 -2.90
N TYR A 137 -5.82 -1.42 -3.58
CA TYR A 137 -7.04 -1.53 -4.36
C TYR A 137 -6.78 -2.32 -5.64
N ASP A 138 -7.74 -3.18 -6.00
CA ASP A 138 -7.71 -3.91 -7.27
C ASP A 138 -7.65 -2.96 -8.48
N MET A 139 -7.31 -3.51 -9.64
CA MET A 139 -7.09 -2.75 -10.86
C MET A 139 -8.31 -1.91 -11.26
N GLU A 140 -9.52 -2.47 -11.21
CA GLU A 140 -10.75 -1.77 -11.60
C GLU A 140 -11.11 -0.67 -10.62
N LYS A 141 -10.91 -0.91 -9.32
CA LYS A 141 -11.12 0.12 -8.31
C LYS A 141 -10.13 1.26 -8.44
N THR A 142 -8.89 0.93 -8.76
CA THR A 142 -7.82 1.92 -9.01
C THR A 142 -8.19 2.82 -10.20
N VAL A 143 -8.61 2.24 -11.32
CA VAL A 143 -9.07 2.99 -12.50
C VAL A 143 -10.29 3.86 -12.18
N ALA A 144 -11.28 3.32 -11.47
CA ALA A 144 -12.48 4.08 -11.09
C ALA A 144 -12.16 5.26 -10.14
N ASP A 145 -11.22 5.07 -9.21
CA ASP A 145 -10.78 6.17 -8.33
C ASP A 145 -10.02 7.25 -9.09
N ILE A 146 -9.14 6.88 -10.01
CA ILE A 146 -8.39 7.84 -10.85
C ILE A 146 -9.37 8.63 -11.74
N LEU A 147 -10.34 8.00 -12.37
CA LEU A 147 -11.40 8.68 -13.12
C LEU A 147 -12.19 9.66 -12.24
N PHE A 148 -12.52 9.28 -11.03
CA PHE A 148 -13.22 10.17 -10.09
C PHE A 148 -12.35 11.36 -9.70
N TYR A 149 -11.07 11.15 -9.43
CA TYR A 149 -10.12 12.17 -8.99
C TYR A 149 -9.31 12.82 -10.14
N ARG A 150 -9.72 12.64 -11.40
CA ARG A 150 -8.98 13.08 -12.60
C ARG A 150 -8.51 14.55 -12.57
N ASN A 151 -9.30 15.44 -11.94
CA ASN A 151 -8.93 16.86 -11.82
C ASN A 151 -7.79 17.10 -10.81
N LYS A 152 -7.49 16.13 -9.94
CA LYS A 152 -6.37 16.17 -8.99
C LYS A 152 -5.19 15.36 -9.50
N VAL A 153 -5.46 14.22 -10.11
CA VAL A 153 -4.46 13.33 -10.68
C VAL A 153 -3.84 13.94 -11.94
N GLY A 154 -4.67 14.54 -12.80
CA GLY A 154 -4.30 15.04 -14.12
C GLY A 154 -5.11 14.31 -15.20
N ILE A 155 -5.46 15.03 -16.25
CA ILE A 155 -6.28 14.50 -17.35
C ILE A 155 -5.46 13.52 -18.20
N GLU A 156 -4.19 13.86 -18.48
CA GLU A 156 -3.30 13.03 -19.29
C GLU A 156 -2.93 11.72 -18.57
N GLU A 157 -2.62 11.80 -17.28
CA GLU A 157 -2.34 10.64 -16.44
C GLU A 157 -3.58 9.73 -16.33
N THR A 158 -4.76 10.32 -16.19
CA THR A 158 -6.02 9.57 -16.18
C THR A 158 -6.27 8.85 -17.49
N LYS A 159 -6.00 9.50 -18.63
CA LYS A 159 -6.10 8.93 -19.96
C LYS A 159 -5.08 7.79 -20.16
N GLU A 160 -3.82 8.01 -19.78
CA GLU A 160 -2.78 6.96 -19.83
C GLU A 160 -3.21 5.70 -19.08
N VAL A 161 -3.66 5.87 -17.83
CA VAL A 161 -4.10 4.75 -16.98
C VAL A 161 -5.26 3.99 -17.63
N LEU A 162 -6.25 4.71 -18.18
CA LEU A 162 -7.41 4.06 -18.80
C LEU A 162 -7.03 3.34 -20.11
N VAL A 163 -6.21 3.94 -20.96
CA VAL A 163 -5.72 3.31 -22.21
C VAL A 163 -4.94 2.04 -21.89
N ASN A 164 -4.02 2.11 -20.93
CA ASN A 164 -3.21 0.96 -20.52
C ASN A 164 -4.08 -0.14 -19.89
N TYR A 165 -5.10 0.24 -19.11
CA TYR A 165 -6.08 -0.72 -18.58
C TYR A 165 -6.88 -1.40 -19.70
N LEU A 166 -7.36 -0.64 -20.68
CA LEU A 166 -8.13 -1.19 -21.82
C LEU A 166 -7.30 -2.13 -22.70
N ALA A 167 -5.98 -2.00 -22.70
CA ALA A 167 -5.06 -2.90 -23.39
C ALA A 167 -4.84 -4.22 -22.63
N ARG A 168 -5.20 -4.34 -21.35
CA ARG A 168 -4.99 -5.54 -20.54
C ARG A 168 -5.96 -6.65 -20.96
N LYS A 169 -5.45 -7.88 -21.04
CA LYS A 169 -6.27 -9.07 -21.31
C LYS A 169 -7.14 -9.44 -20.09
N GLU A 170 -6.61 -9.23 -18.90
CA GLU A 170 -7.24 -9.52 -17.61
C GLU A 170 -8.28 -8.47 -17.16
N ARG A 171 -8.48 -7.38 -17.95
CA ARG A 171 -9.45 -6.33 -17.62
C ARG A 171 -10.85 -6.88 -17.43
N ASN A 172 -11.59 -6.35 -16.47
CA ASN A 172 -12.98 -6.69 -16.21
C ASN A 172 -13.86 -5.44 -16.32
N LEU A 173 -14.39 -5.17 -17.53
CA LEU A 173 -15.23 -3.99 -17.80
C LEU A 173 -16.52 -4.00 -16.98
N ASN A 174 -17.10 -5.17 -16.72
CA ASN A 174 -18.32 -5.26 -15.89
C ASN A 174 -18.03 -4.84 -14.43
N LYS A 175 -16.89 -5.25 -13.89
CA LYS A 175 -16.43 -4.87 -12.55
C LYS A 175 -16.12 -3.38 -12.50
N LEU A 176 -15.42 -2.84 -13.50
CA LEU A 176 -15.12 -1.41 -13.62
C LEU A 176 -16.42 -0.57 -13.67
N HIS A 177 -17.39 -0.98 -14.49
CA HIS A 177 -18.70 -0.30 -14.59
C HIS A 177 -19.45 -0.30 -13.26
N ARG A 178 -19.46 -1.44 -12.55
CA ARG A 178 -20.05 -1.55 -11.22
C ARG A 178 -19.39 -0.59 -10.24
N TYR A 179 -18.06 -0.53 -10.21
CA TYR A 179 -17.33 0.39 -9.34
C TYR A 179 -17.55 1.86 -9.71
N ALA A 180 -17.56 2.18 -11.01
CA ALA A 180 -17.84 3.54 -11.48
C ALA A 180 -19.24 4.01 -11.04
N LYS A 181 -20.24 3.14 -11.07
CA LYS A 181 -21.59 3.42 -10.56
C LYS A 181 -21.60 3.65 -9.06
N GLU A 182 -20.97 2.74 -8.29
CA GLU A 182 -20.84 2.85 -6.83
C GLU A 182 -20.13 4.15 -6.39
N LEU A 183 -19.14 4.58 -7.15
CA LEU A 183 -18.30 5.74 -6.89
C LEU A 183 -18.81 7.02 -7.57
N ARG A 184 -19.95 6.96 -8.27
CA ARG A 184 -20.60 8.09 -8.95
C ARG A 184 -19.74 8.72 -10.05
N CYS A 185 -18.98 7.92 -10.78
CA CYS A 185 -18.20 8.36 -11.94
C CYS A 185 -18.56 7.62 -13.24
N GLU A 186 -19.72 6.96 -13.28
CA GLU A 186 -20.20 6.17 -14.45
C GLU A 186 -20.27 7.04 -15.72
N LYS A 187 -20.85 8.24 -15.65
CA LYS A 187 -20.92 9.16 -16.79
C LYS A 187 -19.52 9.55 -17.31
N ILE A 188 -18.59 9.75 -16.40
CA ILE A 188 -17.20 10.07 -16.75
C ILE A 188 -16.58 8.90 -17.48
N LEU A 189 -16.73 7.69 -16.95
CA LEU A 189 -16.24 6.46 -17.60
C LEU A 189 -16.82 6.32 -19.01
N SER A 190 -18.16 6.47 -19.18
CA SER A 190 -18.81 6.38 -20.48
C SER A 190 -18.23 7.38 -21.50
N THR A 191 -18.07 8.65 -21.09
CA THR A 191 -17.47 9.68 -21.96
C THR A 191 -16.06 9.31 -22.41
N TYR A 192 -15.23 8.79 -21.51
CA TYR A 192 -13.87 8.37 -21.90
C TYR A 192 -13.89 7.15 -22.83
N LEU A 193 -14.78 6.17 -22.58
CA LEU A 193 -14.89 4.98 -23.43
C LEU A 193 -15.41 5.33 -24.84
N GLU A 194 -16.36 6.25 -24.97
CA GLU A 194 -16.88 6.74 -26.27
C GLU A 194 -15.79 7.41 -27.12
N VAL A 195 -14.76 7.99 -26.51
CA VAL A 195 -13.65 8.65 -27.22
C VAL A 195 -12.50 7.69 -27.53
N LEU A 196 -12.34 6.63 -26.74
CA LEU A 196 -11.18 5.73 -26.80
C LEU A 196 -11.48 4.41 -27.53
N LEU A 197 -12.74 4.05 -27.72
CA LEU A 197 -13.21 2.84 -28.40
C LEU A 197 -13.96 3.18 -29.69
#